data_6ebe7714a4dfd2a09c22bbc986711874
#
_entry.id   6ebe7714a4dfd2a09c22bbc986711874
#
_cell.length_a   1.000
_cell.length_b   1.000
_cell.length_c   1.000
_cell.angle_alpha   90.00
_cell.angle_beta   90.00
_cell.angle_gamma   90.00
#
_symmetry.space_group_name_H-M   'P 1'
#
loop_
_entity.id
_entity.type
_entity.pdbx_description
1 polymer ?
#
loop_
_entity_poly.entity_id
_entity_poly.type
_entity_poly.pdbx_seq_one_letter_code
_entity_poly.pdbx_strand_id
1 'polypeptide(L)'
;MTSFKYIVFVGLATVSIFGADTRNPGVVLVQIQGQNLLVEASLPDQHDAHLLQLQPHEGTVEGKRFLPNWHLDNGIATTIIKRFDNGRDNVFSRFQLVDGTGEKTLGQAHWISNIESTAQRSFEFPKAAGIKGLQCIVDIDDALHLGVKQAALNVTLDQLVDWRAKSGRFSRQIDGKTVCFHAGYVTHLDSQLKHLTDAGVVNSLIIYNRIPGVRDGSPLVHPSTDLAKSPFHVGAFNLATDEGVLMYRGAIEFLADRYSHPKREHGLTKRFIIGNELQSHWHWYNLGEMPQREVIEEYHRALRVAHLAAHRIHSEIKLYISLDHHWSA
;
A
#
# COMPACT_ATOMS: atom_id res chain seq x y z
N MET A 1 -16.87 23.94 -47.83
CA MET A 1 -16.32 23.95 -46.47
C MET A 1 -16.30 22.53 -45.99
N THR A 2 -15.16 21.86 -46.16
CA THR A 2 -14.95 20.44 -45.86
C THR A 2 -14.29 20.33 -44.49
N SER A 3 -15.01 19.73 -43.54
CA SER A 3 -14.55 19.48 -42.17
C SER A 3 -13.55 18.31 -42.16
N PHE A 4 -12.28 18.59 -41.87
CA PHE A 4 -11.27 17.56 -41.65
C PHE A 4 -11.44 17.00 -40.22
N LYS A 5 -11.82 15.73 -40.10
CA LYS A 5 -11.73 14.98 -38.84
C LYS A 5 -10.31 14.43 -38.68
N TYR A 6 -9.57 14.93 -37.70
CA TYR A 6 -8.30 14.34 -37.33
C TYR A 6 -8.56 13.05 -36.52
N ILE A 7 -8.17 11.90 -37.09
CA ILE A 7 -8.05 10.66 -36.37
C ILE A 7 -6.64 10.64 -35.77
N VAL A 8 -6.55 10.81 -34.46
CA VAL A 8 -5.28 10.63 -33.72
C VAL A 8 -5.10 9.13 -33.51
N PHE A 9 -4.17 8.53 -34.24
CA PHE A 9 -3.66 7.20 -33.95
C PHE A 9 -2.74 7.31 -32.71
N VAL A 10 -3.23 6.91 -31.54
CA VAL A 10 -2.36 6.64 -30.40
C VAL A 10 -1.75 5.27 -30.65
N GLY A 11 -0.44 5.25 -30.98
CA GLY A 11 0.29 4.00 -31.12
C GLY A 11 0.27 3.23 -29.80
N LEU A 12 -0.38 2.09 -29.79
CA LEU A 12 -0.29 1.09 -28.74
C LEU A 12 1.13 0.51 -28.77
N ALA A 13 1.99 0.96 -27.83
CA ALA A 13 3.24 0.28 -27.57
C ALA A 13 2.88 -1.05 -26.88
N THR A 14 2.96 -2.14 -27.64
CA THR A 14 2.85 -3.50 -27.07
C THR A 14 4.07 -3.76 -26.20
N VAL A 15 3.89 -3.68 -24.89
CA VAL A 15 4.87 -4.19 -23.92
C VAL A 15 4.72 -5.71 -23.95
N SER A 16 5.71 -6.40 -24.52
CA SER A 16 5.76 -7.86 -24.52
C SER A 16 5.79 -8.39 -23.10
N ILE A 17 4.77 -9.13 -22.68
CA ILE A 17 4.68 -9.77 -21.38
C ILE A 17 5.61 -11.00 -21.40
N PHE A 18 6.81 -10.87 -20.85
CA PHE A 18 7.68 -12.02 -20.61
C PHE A 18 7.17 -12.76 -19.34
N GLY A 19 6.56 -13.94 -19.52
CA GLY A 19 6.28 -14.90 -18.46
C GLY A 19 4.84 -15.01 -17.92
N ALA A 20 3.84 -14.34 -18.54
CA ALA A 20 2.46 -14.62 -18.18
C ALA A 20 2.04 -16.01 -18.69
N ASP A 21 1.44 -16.84 -17.84
CA ASP A 21 0.84 -18.12 -18.26
C ASP A 21 -0.47 -17.84 -19.02
N THR A 22 -0.36 -17.72 -20.33
CA THR A 22 -1.51 -17.44 -21.22
C THR A 22 -2.38 -18.66 -21.49
N ARG A 23 -2.05 -19.82 -20.92
CA ARG A 23 -2.83 -21.08 -21.10
C ARG A 23 -4.07 -21.12 -20.24
N ASN A 24 -4.08 -20.40 -19.13
CA ASN A 24 -5.20 -20.36 -18.21
C ASN A 24 -5.91 -19.00 -18.24
N PRO A 25 -7.25 -18.93 -18.14
CA PRO A 25 -7.97 -17.68 -18.10
C PRO A 25 -7.65 -16.91 -16.81
N GLY A 26 -7.45 -15.60 -16.92
CA GLY A 26 -7.16 -14.73 -15.77
C GLY A 26 -6.67 -13.34 -16.19
N VAL A 27 -6.76 -12.37 -15.30
CA VAL A 27 -6.10 -11.08 -15.49
C VAL A 27 -4.58 -11.31 -15.46
N VAL A 28 -3.86 -10.73 -16.43
CA VAL A 28 -2.40 -10.87 -16.56
C VAL A 28 -1.66 -9.56 -16.34
N LEU A 29 -2.32 -8.43 -16.59
CA LEU A 29 -1.71 -7.12 -16.42
C LEU A 29 -2.77 -6.06 -16.08
N VAL A 30 -2.43 -5.13 -15.18
CA VAL A 30 -3.19 -3.90 -14.96
C VAL A 30 -2.22 -2.73 -14.90
N GLN A 31 -2.40 -1.74 -15.78
CA GLN A 31 -1.52 -0.58 -15.89
C GLN A 31 -2.26 0.74 -15.97
N ILE A 32 -1.64 1.78 -15.44
CA ILE A 32 -2.12 3.15 -15.56
C ILE A 32 -1.74 3.70 -16.95
N GLN A 33 -2.73 4.22 -17.66
CA GLN A 33 -2.57 4.95 -18.92
C GLN A 33 -3.29 6.30 -18.81
N GLY A 34 -2.59 7.32 -18.34
CA GLY A 34 -3.14 8.65 -18.11
C GLY A 34 -4.30 8.64 -17.11
N GLN A 35 -5.51 8.95 -17.55
CA GLN A 35 -6.73 8.96 -16.73
C GLN A 35 -7.49 7.62 -16.75
N ASN A 36 -6.89 6.60 -17.33
CA ASN A 36 -7.50 5.28 -17.47
C ASN A 36 -6.58 4.18 -16.90
N LEU A 37 -7.14 3.00 -16.78
CA LEU A 37 -6.45 1.76 -16.47
C LEU A 37 -6.61 0.82 -17.66
N LEU A 38 -5.51 0.33 -18.22
CA LEU A 38 -5.49 -0.78 -19.16
C LEU A 38 -5.52 -2.07 -18.35
N VAL A 39 -6.44 -2.95 -18.69
CA VAL A 39 -6.51 -4.31 -18.13
C VAL A 39 -6.32 -5.30 -19.28
N GLU A 40 -5.36 -6.19 -19.13
CA GLU A 40 -5.12 -7.30 -20.04
C GLU A 40 -5.44 -8.62 -19.33
N ALA A 41 -6.10 -9.51 -20.04
CA ALA A 41 -6.51 -10.81 -19.54
C ALA A 41 -6.23 -11.90 -20.57
N SER A 42 -5.82 -13.08 -20.10
CA SER A 42 -5.81 -14.29 -20.93
C SER A 42 -7.20 -14.86 -21.02
N LEU A 43 -7.71 -15.05 -22.24
CA LEU A 43 -9.00 -15.68 -22.57
C LEU A 43 -8.79 -16.66 -23.73
N PRO A 44 -8.16 -17.82 -23.49
CA PRO A 44 -7.73 -18.73 -24.57
C PRO A 44 -8.87 -19.30 -25.41
N ASP A 45 -10.06 -19.48 -24.84
CA ASP A 45 -11.19 -20.14 -25.49
C ASP A 45 -12.39 -19.20 -25.76
N GLN A 46 -12.17 -17.89 -25.84
CA GLN A 46 -13.23 -16.87 -26.02
C GLN A 46 -14.37 -17.01 -25.00
N HIS A 47 -14.04 -17.39 -23.77
CA HIS A 47 -15.02 -17.53 -22.71
C HIS A 47 -15.75 -16.20 -22.46
N ASP A 48 -17.05 -16.30 -22.26
CA ASP A 48 -17.81 -15.22 -21.68
C ASP A 48 -17.28 -14.96 -20.26
N ALA A 49 -16.65 -13.81 -20.06
CA ALA A 49 -16.01 -13.48 -18.81
C ALA A 49 -16.29 -12.03 -18.41
N HIS A 50 -16.60 -11.85 -17.14
CA HIS A 50 -16.77 -10.54 -16.54
C HIS A 50 -15.49 -10.12 -15.83
N LEU A 51 -15.22 -8.81 -15.79
CA LEU A 51 -14.17 -8.24 -14.98
C LEU A 51 -14.75 -7.84 -13.63
N LEU A 52 -14.14 -8.32 -12.55
CA LEU A 52 -14.47 -7.95 -11.19
C LEU A 52 -13.44 -6.96 -10.68
N GLN A 53 -13.91 -5.79 -10.26
CA GLN A 53 -13.11 -4.79 -9.55
C GLN A 53 -13.38 -4.93 -8.06
N LEU A 54 -12.32 -5.10 -7.27
CA LEU A 54 -12.35 -5.29 -5.84
C LEU A 54 -11.62 -4.14 -5.14
N GLN A 55 -12.27 -3.48 -4.21
CA GLN A 55 -11.56 -2.59 -3.29
C GLN A 55 -10.66 -3.42 -2.36
N PRO A 56 -9.65 -2.82 -1.70
CA PRO A 56 -8.74 -3.58 -0.84
C PRO A 56 -9.43 -4.43 0.23
N HIS A 57 -10.55 -3.96 0.79
CA HIS A 57 -11.32 -4.63 1.83
C HIS A 57 -12.37 -5.61 1.32
N GLU A 58 -12.66 -5.62 0.01
CA GLU A 58 -13.73 -6.43 -0.57
C GLU A 58 -13.29 -7.86 -0.88
N GLY A 59 -14.17 -8.82 -0.62
CA GLY A 59 -14.13 -10.16 -1.20
C GLY A 59 -14.76 -10.18 -2.61
N THR A 60 -14.81 -11.37 -3.21
CA THR A 60 -15.35 -11.55 -4.56
C THR A 60 -16.86 -11.29 -4.65
N VAL A 61 -17.58 -11.40 -3.53
CA VAL A 61 -19.04 -11.18 -3.48
C VAL A 61 -19.39 -9.70 -3.56
N GLU A 62 -18.59 -8.82 -2.91
CA GLU A 62 -18.82 -7.38 -2.84
C GLU A 62 -18.27 -6.62 -4.05
N GLY A 63 -17.42 -7.26 -4.84
CA GLY A 63 -16.73 -6.63 -5.97
C GLY A 63 -17.68 -6.10 -7.04
N LYS A 64 -17.33 -4.95 -7.63
CA LYS A 64 -18.07 -4.35 -8.73
C LYS A 64 -17.79 -5.13 -10.02
N ARG A 65 -18.84 -5.71 -10.60
CA ARG A 65 -18.76 -6.43 -11.88
C ARG A 65 -18.89 -5.47 -13.06
N PHE A 66 -18.12 -5.73 -14.11
CA PHE A 66 -18.19 -5.07 -15.37
C PHE A 66 -18.37 -6.09 -16.49
N LEU A 67 -19.14 -5.71 -17.52
CA LEU A 67 -19.10 -6.33 -18.85
C LEU A 67 -18.11 -5.51 -19.67
N PRO A 68 -16.82 -5.87 -19.73
CA PRO A 68 -15.87 -5.07 -20.44
C PRO A 68 -16.03 -5.27 -21.96
N ASN A 69 -15.82 -4.19 -22.70
CA ASN A 69 -15.66 -4.27 -24.13
C ASN A 69 -14.25 -4.81 -24.43
N TRP A 70 -14.13 -6.13 -24.48
CA TRP A 70 -12.86 -6.78 -24.76
C TRP A 70 -12.47 -6.61 -26.23
N HIS A 71 -11.26 -6.12 -26.45
CA HIS A 71 -10.58 -6.26 -27.73
C HIS A 71 -9.70 -7.51 -27.64
N LEU A 72 -10.04 -8.55 -28.41
CA LEU A 72 -9.36 -9.84 -28.38
C LEU A 72 -8.34 -9.93 -29.52
N ASP A 73 -7.09 -10.20 -29.18
CA ASP A 73 -6.02 -10.49 -30.11
C ASP A 73 -5.16 -11.65 -29.59
N ASN A 74 -5.07 -12.74 -30.37
CA ASN A 74 -4.23 -13.91 -30.07
C ASN A 74 -4.44 -14.50 -28.65
N GLY A 75 -5.69 -14.56 -28.18
CA GLY A 75 -6.04 -15.09 -26.85
C GLY A 75 -5.78 -14.11 -25.70
N ILE A 76 -5.31 -12.90 -25.98
CA ILE A 76 -5.22 -11.81 -25.01
C ILE A 76 -6.39 -10.84 -25.26
N ALA A 77 -7.16 -10.61 -24.23
CA ALA A 77 -8.25 -9.66 -24.23
C ALA A 77 -7.80 -8.38 -23.50
N THR A 78 -8.03 -7.24 -24.14
CA THR A 78 -7.70 -5.94 -23.55
C THR A 78 -8.96 -5.10 -23.37
N THR A 79 -9.01 -4.35 -22.28
CA THR A 79 -10.05 -3.35 -22.04
C THR A 79 -9.49 -2.14 -21.30
N ILE A 80 -10.20 -1.01 -21.44
CA ILE A 80 -9.84 0.24 -20.76
C ILE A 80 -10.98 0.61 -19.83
N ILE A 81 -10.64 0.87 -18.57
CA ILE A 81 -11.59 1.34 -17.54
C ILE A 81 -11.15 2.70 -17.00
N LYS A 82 -12.09 3.47 -16.45
CA LYS A 82 -11.77 4.77 -15.84
C LYS A 82 -10.96 4.59 -14.57
N ARG A 83 -9.88 5.38 -14.42
CA ARG A 83 -9.10 5.43 -13.19
C ARG A 83 -9.90 6.05 -12.05
N PHE A 84 -10.61 7.15 -12.30
CA PHE A 84 -11.41 7.83 -11.29
C PHE A 84 -12.88 7.51 -11.46
N ASP A 85 -13.52 6.97 -10.45
CA ASP A 85 -14.94 6.66 -10.42
C ASP A 85 -15.52 6.94 -9.02
N ASN A 86 -16.65 7.68 -8.98
CA ASN A 86 -17.35 8.04 -7.75
C ASN A 86 -16.44 8.66 -6.64
N GLY A 87 -15.46 9.48 -7.05
CA GLY A 87 -14.51 10.13 -6.14
C GLY A 87 -13.39 9.24 -5.62
N ARG A 88 -13.31 7.97 -6.07
CA ARG A 88 -12.23 7.04 -5.73
C ARG A 88 -11.20 6.95 -6.85
N ASP A 89 -9.93 6.78 -6.47
CA ASP A 89 -8.85 6.44 -7.39
C ASP A 89 -8.68 4.92 -7.44
N ASN A 90 -9.10 4.32 -8.56
CA ASN A 90 -9.12 2.87 -8.78
C ASN A 90 -7.73 2.22 -8.87
N VAL A 91 -6.64 2.98 -8.76
CA VAL A 91 -5.28 2.42 -8.66
C VAL A 91 -5.10 1.57 -7.41
N PHE A 92 -5.94 1.75 -6.39
CA PHE A 92 -5.93 0.93 -5.18
C PHE A 92 -6.81 -0.32 -5.28
N SER A 93 -7.54 -0.50 -6.37
CA SER A 93 -8.33 -1.71 -6.62
C SER A 93 -7.45 -2.85 -7.14
N ARG A 94 -7.95 -4.06 -6.96
CA ARG A 94 -7.46 -5.26 -7.64
C ARG A 94 -8.52 -5.76 -8.62
N PHE A 95 -8.07 -6.43 -9.66
CA PHE A 95 -8.92 -6.86 -10.76
C PHE A 95 -8.82 -8.36 -10.95
N GLN A 96 -9.95 -9.03 -11.13
CA GLN A 96 -10.05 -10.47 -11.30
C GLN A 96 -11.07 -10.80 -12.38
N LEU A 97 -10.85 -11.88 -13.11
CA LEU A 97 -11.91 -12.42 -13.96
C LEU A 97 -12.84 -13.33 -13.17
N VAL A 98 -14.11 -13.32 -13.57
CA VAL A 98 -15.10 -14.32 -13.22
C VAL A 98 -15.74 -14.83 -14.50
N ASP A 99 -16.25 -16.05 -14.48
CA ASP A 99 -16.97 -16.61 -15.63
C ASP A 99 -18.25 -15.84 -15.97
N GLY A 100 -18.88 -16.14 -17.09
CA GLY A 100 -20.09 -15.48 -17.56
C GLY A 100 -21.27 -15.56 -16.59
N THR A 101 -21.30 -16.56 -15.70
CA THR A 101 -22.29 -16.65 -14.61
C THR A 101 -21.95 -15.71 -13.47
N GLY A 102 -20.66 -15.33 -13.34
CA GLY A 102 -20.12 -14.55 -12.24
C GLY A 102 -19.95 -15.31 -10.92
N GLU A 103 -20.05 -16.62 -10.95
CA GLU A 103 -19.94 -17.47 -9.76
C GLU A 103 -18.52 -18.00 -9.54
N LYS A 104 -17.80 -18.24 -10.64
CA LYS A 104 -16.46 -18.84 -10.57
C LYS A 104 -15.38 -17.79 -10.90
N THR A 105 -14.41 -17.62 -10.00
CA THR A 105 -13.21 -16.82 -10.26
C THR A 105 -12.29 -17.52 -11.24
N LEU A 106 -11.73 -16.75 -12.18
CA LEU A 106 -10.77 -17.20 -13.17
C LEU A 106 -9.42 -16.53 -12.89
N GLY A 107 -8.44 -17.35 -12.50
CA GLY A 107 -7.12 -16.87 -12.10
C GLY A 107 -7.10 -16.13 -10.77
N GLN A 108 -6.03 -15.39 -10.52
CA GLN A 108 -5.84 -14.57 -9.31
C GLN A 108 -6.19 -13.11 -9.57
N ALA A 109 -6.49 -12.38 -8.50
CA ALA A 109 -6.68 -10.94 -8.58
C ALA A 109 -5.34 -10.22 -8.78
N HIS A 110 -5.32 -9.23 -9.68
CA HIS A 110 -4.14 -8.44 -10.01
C HIS A 110 -4.27 -6.99 -9.54
N TRP A 111 -3.19 -6.46 -9.01
CA TRP A 111 -3.02 -5.05 -8.66
C TRP A 111 -2.36 -4.29 -9.81
N ILE A 112 -2.41 -2.95 -9.74
CA ILE A 112 -1.65 -2.08 -10.63
C ILE A 112 -0.16 -2.42 -10.58
N SER A 113 0.49 -2.49 -11.74
CA SER A 113 1.90 -2.87 -11.86
C SER A 113 2.86 -1.68 -12.06
N ASN A 114 2.37 -0.50 -12.42
CA ASN A 114 3.19 0.67 -12.78
C ASN A 114 2.81 1.94 -11.99
N ILE A 115 2.58 1.81 -10.68
CA ILE A 115 2.17 2.93 -9.82
C ILE A 115 3.18 4.08 -9.84
N GLU A 116 4.46 3.78 -10.04
CA GLU A 116 5.56 4.74 -10.10
C GLU A 116 5.37 5.78 -11.20
N SER A 117 4.59 5.44 -12.25
CA SER A 117 4.21 6.41 -13.31
C SER A 117 3.41 7.59 -12.80
N THR A 118 2.86 7.51 -11.59
CA THR A 118 2.10 8.58 -10.92
C THR A 118 2.88 9.27 -9.81
N ALA A 119 4.15 8.90 -9.60
CA ALA A 119 4.96 9.43 -8.52
C ALA A 119 5.12 10.96 -8.63
N GLN A 120 4.89 11.64 -7.53
CA GLN A 120 5.09 13.09 -7.44
C GLN A 120 6.57 13.46 -7.36
N ARG A 121 7.41 12.52 -6.91
CA ARG A 121 8.86 12.66 -6.73
C ARG A 121 9.60 11.39 -7.10
N SER A 122 10.86 11.55 -7.56
CA SER A 122 11.71 10.43 -7.99
C SER A 122 13.21 10.64 -7.73
N PHE A 123 13.58 11.59 -6.85
CA PHE A 123 15.01 11.83 -6.58
C PHE A 123 15.64 10.68 -5.80
N GLU A 124 16.96 10.44 -6.01
CA GLU A 124 17.70 9.41 -5.29
C GLU A 124 17.97 9.83 -3.84
N PHE A 125 17.63 8.96 -2.90
CA PHE A 125 17.91 9.18 -1.48
C PHE A 125 19.41 9.02 -1.17
N PRO A 126 19.92 9.74 -0.15
CA PRO A 126 21.29 9.57 0.31
C PRO A 126 21.61 8.12 0.68
N LYS A 127 22.84 7.70 0.37
CA LYS A 127 23.37 6.40 0.80
C LYS A 127 23.92 6.52 2.22
N ALA A 128 23.77 5.46 3.01
CA ALA A 128 24.38 5.43 4.34
C ALA A 128 25.91 5.39 4.23
N ALA A 129 26.59 6.19 5.05
CA ALA A 129 28.04 6.24 5.09
C ALA A 129 28.70 5.03 5.78
N GLY A 130 27.90 4.08 6.29
CA GLY A 130 28.36 2.86 6.95
C GLY A 130 27.21 1.93 7.32
N ILE A 131 27.58 0.73 7.79
CA ILE A 131 26.61 -0.33 8.14
C ILE A 131 26.10 -0.24 9.57
N LYS A 132 26.74 0.56 10.45
CA LYS A 132 26.35 0.65 11.85
C LYS A 132 24.98 1.28 11.98
N GLY A 133 24.02 0.52 12.47
CA GLY A 133 22.63 0.92 12.65
C GLY A 133 22.14 0.71 14.08
N LEU A 134 21.10 1.45 14.46
CA LEU A 134 20.44 1.29 15.75
C LEU A 134 18.93 1.41 15.58
N GLN A 135 18.20 0.58 16.31
CA GLN A 135 16.74 0.63 16.46
C GLN A 135 16.38 1.02 17.88
N CYS A 136 15.16 1.50 18.10
CA CYS A 136 14.66 1.90 19.41
C CYS A 136 15.55 2.95 20.09
N ILE A 137 15.93 3.98 19.36
CA ILE A 137 16.78 5.05 19.87
C ILE A 137 16.01 5.85 20.93
N VAL A 138 16.52 5.84 22.14
CA VAL A 138 15.99 6.63 23.28
C VAL A 138 16.64 8.00 23.32
N ASP A 139 17.97 8.05 23.14
CA ASP A 139 18.76 9.26 23.08
C ASP A 139 19.49 9.34 21.74
N ILE A 140 19.17 10.37 20.96
CA ILE A 140 19.74 10.56 19.62
C ILE A 140 21.20 11.00 19.70
N ASP A 141 21.55 11.85 20.66
CA ASP A 141 22.92 12.35 20.81
C ASP A 141 23.87 11.24 21.17
N ASP A 142 23.47 10.32 22.07
CA ASP A 142 24.23 9.12 22.40
C ASP A 142 24.40 8.21 21.16
N ALA A 143 23.34 8.02 20.38
CA ALA A 143 23.43 7.25 19.14
C ALA A 143 24.40 7.87 18.14
N LEU A 144 24.44 9.19 18.02
CA LEU A 144 25.37 9.92 17.15
C LEU A 144 26.82 9.83 17.67
N HIS A 145 27.04 9.93 18.99
CA HIS A 145 28.36 9.71 19.60
C HIS A 145 28.86 8.27 19.36
N LEU A 146 27.97 7.29 19.35
CA LEU A 146 28.30 5.92 18.97
C LEU A 146 28.64 5.77 17.49
N GLY A 147 28.48 6.80 16.67
CA GLY A 147 28.79 6.81 15.24
C GLY A 147 27.77 6.07 14.39
N VAL A 148 26.51 6.05 14.78
CA VAL A 148 25.40 5.46 14.00
C VAL A 148 25.26 6.13 12.64
N LYS A 149 25.07 5.34 11.58
CA LYS A 149 24.89 5.79 10.19
C LYS A 149 23.53 5.38 9.63
N GLN A 150 22.83 4.50 10.31
CA GLN A 150 21.48 4.09 9.96
C GLN A 150 20.62 4.04 11.22
N ALA A 151 19.36 4.42 11.11
CA ALA A 151 18.42 4.40 12.24
C ALA A 151 17.07 3.80 11.81
N ALA A 152 16.41 3.12 12.74
CA ALA A 152 15.03 2.70 12.56
C ALA A 152 14.19 3.23 13.73
N LEU A 153 13.16 4.03 13.39
CA LEU A 153 12.22 4.60 14.34
C LEU A 153 10.89 3.88 14.25
N ASN A 154 10.28 3.62 15.39
CA ASN A 154 8.95 3.02 15.48
C ASN A 154 7.86 4.07 15.22
N VAL A 155 6.91 3.74 14.34
CA VAL A 155 5.71 4.53 14.09
C VAL A 155 4.48 3.66 14.32
N THR A 156 3.69 4.03 15.32
CA THR A 156 2.47 3.31 15.65
C THR A 156 1.24 4.05 15.14
N LEU A 157 0.36 3.35 14.45
CA LEU A 157 -0.79 3.97 13.80
C LEU A 157 -1.77 4.58 14.82
N ASP A 158 -1.96 3.95 15.97
CA ASP A 158 -2.81 4.44 17.06
C ASP A 158 -2.37 5.80 17.62
N GLN A 159 -1.05 6.07 17.62
CA GLN A 159 -0.49 7.36 18.06
C GLN A 159 -0.39 8.38 16.92
N LEU A 160 -0.25 7.91 15.68
CA LEU A 160 -0.14 8.77 14.52
C LEU A 160 -1.50 9.30 14.07
N VAL A 161 -2.52 8.41 13.94
CA VAL A 161 -3.82 8.72 13.33
C VAL A 161 -4.83 9.16 14.37
N ASP A 162 -5.34 10.37 14.23
CA ASP A 162 -6.50 10.86 15.00
C ASP A 162 -7.80 10.53 14.25
N TRP A 163 -8.25 9.29 14.39
CA TRP A 163 -9.41 8.78 13.67
C TRP A 163 -10.76 9.42 14.08
N ARG A 164 -10.80 10.08 15.25
CA ARG A 164 -12.00 10.80 15.73
C ARG A 164 -12.08 12.20 15.17
N ALA A 165 -10.95 12.82 14.84
CA ALA A 165 -10.92 14.19 14.35
C ALA A 165 -11.45 14.29 12.92
N LYS A 166 -12.18 15.36 12.64
CA LYS A 166 -12.67 15.70 11.29
C LYS A 166 -11.81 16.79 10.62
N SER A 167 -11.01 17.50 11.41
CA SER A 167 -10.04 18.50 10.96
C SER A 167 -8.90 18.58 11.96
N GLY A 168 -7.72 19.03 11.52
CA GLY A 168 -6.55 19.16 12.36
C GLY A 168 -5.41 19.86 11.65
N ARG A 169 -4.37 20.22 12.42
CA ARG A 169 -3.14 20.83 11.88
C ARG A 169 -2.48 19.99 10.81
N PHE A 170 -2.49 18.68 11.00
CA PHE A 170 -1.97 17.71 10.04
C PHE A 170 -3.11 16.83 9.56
N SER A 171 -3.34 16.82 8.27
CA SER A 171 -4.37 16.02 7.63
C SER A 171 -4.00 15.68 6.19
N ARG A 172 -4.69 14.68 5.64
CA ARG A 172 -4.57 14.29 4.23
C ARG A 172 -5.94 13.97 3.65
N GLN A 173 -6.16 14.40 2.42
CA GLN A 173 -7.36 14.06 1.67
C GLN A 173 -7.15 12.74 0.93
N ILE A 174 -8.04 11.78 1.18
CA ILE A 174 -8.05 10.47 0.55
C ILE A 174 -9.46 10.22 0.01
N ASP A 175 -9.62 10.13 -1.29
CA ASP A 175 -10.90 9.87 -1.96
C ASP A 175 -12.06 10.74 -1.42
N GLY A 176 -11.78 12.05 -1.24
CA GLY A 176 -12.73 13.03 -0.73
C GLY A 176 -12.97 13.00 0.80
N LYS A 177 -12.35 12.09 1.53
CA LYS A 177 -12.42 12.00 3.00
C LYS A 177 -11.15 12.54 3.64
N THR A 178 -11.26 13.13 4.84
CA THR A 178 -10.11 13.68 5.57
C THR A 178 -9.61 12.66 6.60
N VAL A 179 -8.33 12.33 6.53
CA VAL A 179 -7.60 11.60 7.59
C VAL A 179 -6.77 12.61 8.37
N CYS A 180 -6.96 12.67 9.69
CA CYS A 180 -6.25 13.58 10.59
C CYS A 180 -5.16 12.86 11.36
N PHE A 181 -4.14 13.63 11.82
CA PHE A 181 -2.99 13.11 12.55
C PHE A 181 -2.75 13.89 13.84
N HIS A 182 -2.34 13.20 14.90
CA HIS A 182 -2.04 13.78 16.19
C HIS A 182 -0.83 14.73 16.11
N ALA A 183 -1.08 16.02 16.30
CA ALA A 183 -0.07 17.06 16.09
C ALA A 183 1.17 16.89 16.99
N GLY A 184 0.99 16.51 18.25
CA GLY A 184 2.11 16.26 19.19
C GLY A 184 3.00 15.12 18.71
N TYR A 185 2.41 14.01 18.27
CA TYR A 185 3.15 12.85 17.76
C TYR A 185 3.92 13.20 16.48
N VAL A 186 3.25 13.85 15.51
CA VAL A 186 3.91 14.28 14.27
C VAL A 186 5.07 15.23 14.54
N THR A 187 4.89 16.21 15.42
CA THR A 187 5.96 17.17 15.76
C THR A 187 7.15 16.49 16.44
N HIS A 188 6.88 15.51 17.29
CA HIS A 188 7.95 14.71 17.92
C HIS A 188 8.73 13.88 16.89
N LEU A 189 8.02 13.18 15.99
CA LEU A 189 8.64 12.40 14.92
C LEU A 189 9.46 13.29 13.96
N ASP A 190 8.95 14.49 13.63
CA ASP A 190 9.68 15.52 12.86
C ASP A 190 11.03 15.85 13.50
N SER A 191 11.01 16.13 14.81
CA SER A 191 12.22 16.48 15.55
C SER A 191 13.27 15.37 15.51
N GLN A 192 12.85 14.12 15.74
CA GLN A 192 13.75 12.97 15.71
C GLN A 192 14.34 12.74 14.31
N LEU A 193 13.48 12.68 13.28
CA LEU A 193 13.92 12.45 11.90
C LEU A 193 14.79 13.59 11.37
N LYS A 194 14.46 14.84 11.72
CA LYS A 194 15.25 16.02 11.32
C LYS A 194 16.65 15.96 11.92
N HIS A 195 16.76 15.69 13.23
CA HIS A 195 18.04 15.62 13.93
C HIS A 195 18.95 14.53 13.33
N LEU A 196 18.41 13.31 13.14
CA LEU A 196 19.15 12.22 12.50
C LEU A 196 19.53 12.51 11.05
N THR A 197 18.63 13.12 10.28
CA THR A 197 18.89 13.50 8.88
C THR A 197 19.99 14.55 8.76
N ASP A 198 19.97 15.57 9.61
CA ASP A 198 20.98 16.63 9.62
C ASP A 198 22.36 16.08 9.97
N ALA A 199 22.42 15.05 10.82
CA ALA A 199 23.65 14.31 11.14
C ALA A 199 24.08 13.30 10.03
N GLY A 200 23.37 13.22 8.91
CA GLY A 200 23.69 12.34 7.80
C GLY A 200 23.30 10.86 8.03
N VAL A 201 22.43 10.57 8.99
CA VAL A 201 21.91 9.23 9.25
C VAL A 201 20.79 8.90 8.27
N VAL A 202 20.82 7.71 7.68
CA VAL A 202 19.75 7.20 6.81
C VAL A 202 18.69 6.51 7.67
N ASN A 203 17.46 7.06 7.61
CA ASN A 203 16.37 6.62 8.47
C ASN A 203 15.47 5.57 7.79
N SER A 204 14.91 4.70 8.61
CA SER A 204 13.82 3.79 8.29
C SER A 204 12.68 3.98 9.29
N LEU A 205 11.44 3.77 8.86
CA LEU A 205 10.27 3.74 9.75
C LEU A 205 9.76 2.32 9.85
N ILE A 206 9.63 1.81 11.08
CA ILE A 206 8.94 0.54 11.37
C ILE A 206 7.51 0.90 11.70
N ILE A 207 6.61 0.61 10.77
CA ILE A 207 5.20 0.98 10.86
C ILE A 207 4.43 -0.23 11.34
N TYR A 208 3.75 -0.12 12.46
CA TYR A 208 2.92 -1.17 13.00
C TYR A 208 1.69 -0.59 13.73
N ASN A 209 0.76 -1.44 14.09
CA ASN A 209 -0.50 -1.02 14.69
C ASN A 209 -0.56 -1.47 16.16
N ARG A 210 -0.29 -0.57 17.11
CA ARG A 210 -0.63 -0.83 18.51
C ARG A 210 -2.14 -0.73 18.68
N ILE A 211 -2.68 -1.65 19.46
CA ILE A 211 -4.10 -1.71 19.78
C ILE A 211 -4.28 -1.45 21.27
N PRO A 212 -5.19 -0.58 21.67
CA PRO A 212 -5.53 -0.40 23.06
C PRO A 212 -6.06 -1.72 23.65
N GLY A 213 -5.85 -1.95 24.95
CA GLY A 213 -6.36 -3.12 25.63
C GLY A 213 -7.90 -3.25 25.62
N VAL A 214 -8.58 -2.16 25.33
CA VAL A 214 -10.03 -2.11 25.17
C VAL A 214 -10.37 -1.61 23.76
N ARG A 215 -11.18 -2.39 23.04
CA ARG A 215 -11.69 -2.00 21.72
C ARG A 215 -12.73 -0.88 21.88
N ASP A 216 -12.44 0.30 21.37
CA ASP A 216 -13.25 1.50 21.49
C ASP A 216 -13.97 1.91 20.20
N GLY A 217 -14.07 0.98 19.24
CA GLY A 217 -14.64 1.23 17.90
C GLY A 217 -13.64 1.86 16.93
N SER A 218 -12.34 1.83 17.26
CA SER A 218 -11.31 2.36 16.38
C SER A 218 -11.26 1.60 15.05
N PRO A 219 -11.32 2.29 13.90
CA PRO A 219 -11.19 1.67 12.59
C PRO A 219 -9.78 1.13 12.33
N LEU A 220 -8.80 1.44 13.18
CA LEU A 220 -7.45 0.89 13.08
C LEU A 220 -7.38 -0.56 13.54
N VAL A 221 -8.32 -1.02 14.37
CA VAL A 221 -8.31 -2.39 14.90
C VAL A 221 -8.94 -3.34 13.88
N HIS A 222 -8.17 -4.33 13.43
CA HIS A 222 -8.68 -5.35 12.52
C HIS A 222 -9.80 -6.16 13.19
N PRO A 223 -10.94 -6.47 12.52
CA PRO A 223 -12.08 -7.16 13.12
C PRO A 223 -11.73 -8.53 13.74
N SER A 224 -10.78 -9.24 13.18
CA SER A 224 -10.34 -10.56 13.66
C SER A 224 -9.30 -10.51 14.79
N THR A 225 -8.83 -9.33 15.19
CA THR A 225 -7.82 -9.21 16.26
C THR A 225 -8.36 -9.77 17.58
N ASP A 226 -7.64 -10.71 18.19
CA ASP A 226 -7.94 -11.24 19.52
C ASP A 226 -7.18 -10.41 20.58
N LEU A 227 -7.88 -9.46 21.19
CA LEU A 227 -7.31 -8.57 22.18
C LEU A 227 -6.86 -9.30 23.45
N ALA A 228 -7.51 -10.43 23.79
CA ALA A 228 -7.18 -11.20 24.98
C ALA A 228 -5.86 -11.96 24.84
N LYS A 229 -5.50 -12.31 23.60
CA LYS A 229 -4.29 -13.06 23.28
C LYS A 229 -3.23 -12.20 22.57
N SER A 230 -3.16 -10.92 22.83
CA SER A 230 -2.16 -10.00 22.25
C SER A 230 -1.16 -9.53 23.31
N PRO A 231 -0.07 -10.27 23.57
CA PRO A 231 0.85 -10.01 24.70
C PRO A 231 1.48 -8.61 24.65
N PHE A 232 1.74 -8.09 23.45
CA PHE A 232 2.38 -6.77 23.27
C PHE A 232 1.38 -5.70 22.80
N HIS A 233 0.09 -6.01 22.79
CA HIS A 233 -0.96 -5.10 22.30
C HIS A 233 -0.69 -4.58 20.88
N VAL A 234 -0.18 -5.44 20.01
CA VAL A 234 0.05 -5.16 18.61
C VAL A 234 -0.88 -6.00 17.76
N GLY A 235 -1.66 -5.36 16.90
CA GLY A 235 -2.60 -6.00 15.98
C GLY A 235 -2.20 -5.82 14.53
N ALA A 236 -2.85 -6.56 13.66
CA ALA A 236 -2.76 -6.39 12.21
C ALA A 236 -3.30 -5.02 11.78
N PHE A 237 -2.88 -4.55 10.62
CA PHE A 237 -3.51 -3.42 9.96
C PHE A 237 -4.94 -3.79 9.54
N ASN A 238 -5.89 -2.89 9.75
CA ASN A 238 -7.26 -3.14 9.34
C ASN A 238 -7.45 -2.84 7.84
N LEU A 239 -7.29 -3.86 7.01
CA LEU A 239 -7.62 -3.82 5.58
C LEU A 239 -8.96 -4.54 5.29
N ALA A 240 -9.69 -4.98 6.32
CA ALA A 240 -10.96 -5.68 6.18
C ALA A 240 -12.18 -4.74 6.14
N THR A 241 -11.97 -3.42 6.33
CA THR A 241 -13.05 -2.43 6.27
C THR A 241 -12.63 -1.21 5.44
N ASP A 242 -13.61 -0.54 4.78
CA ASP A 242 -13.34 0.67 3.98
C ASP A 242 -12.66 1.76 4.81
N GLU A 243 -13.11 1.94 6.05
CA GLU A 243 -12.57 2.96 6.96
C GLU A 243 -11.15 2.60 7.42
N GLY A 244 -10.89 1.32 7.72
CA GLY A 244 -9.54 0.84 8.04
C GLY A 244 -8.55 1.05 6.89
N VAL A 245 -8.94 0.69 5.67
CA VAL A 245 -8.15 0.96 4.45
C VAL A 245 -7.88 2.46 4.28
N LEU A 246 -8.91 3.31 4.50
CA LEU A 246 -8.78 4.76 4.42
C LEU A 246 -7.72 5.29 5.40
N MET A 247 -7.79 4.89 6.67
CA MET A 247 -6.85 5.33 7.71
C MET A 247 -5.44 4.84 7.45
N TYR A 248 -5.29 3.57 7.08
CA TYR A 248 -3.99 2.97 6.77
C TYR A 248 -3.34 3.64 5.55
N ARG A 249 -4.06 3.75 4.44
CA ARG A 249 -3.59 4.43 3.23
C ARG A 249 -3.21 5.88 3.51
N GLY A 250 -4.07 6.60 4.24
CA GLY A 250 -3.82 7.99 4.64
C GLY A 250 -2.55 8.15 5.45
N ALA A 251 -2.29 7.23 6.40
CA ALA A 251 -1.07 7.23 7.20
C ALA A 251 0.18 7.01 6.34
N ILE A 252 0.18 6.01 5.45
CA ILE A 252 1.32 5.73 4.57
C ILE A 252 1.59 6.90 3.61
N GLU A 253 0.54 7.45 2.97
CA GLU A 253 0.70 8.61 2.08
C GLU A 253 1.21 9.85 2.83
N PHE A 254 0.74 10.08 4.06
CA PHE A 254 1.20 11.19 4.88
C PHE A 254 2.68 11.06 5.25
N LEU A 255 3.09 9.90 5.74
CA LEU A 255 4.50 9.63 6.08
C LEU A 255 5.40 9.75 4.85
N ALA A 256 4.98 9.19 3.72
CA ALA A 256 5.70 9.29 2.47
C ALA A 256 5.86 10.73 2.02
N ASP A 257 4.77 11.51 2.02
CA ASP A 257 4.79 12.90 1.57
C ASP A 257 5.65 13.79 2.47
N ARG A 258 5.50 13.65 3.79
CA ARG A 258 6.19 14.48 4.77
C ARG A 258 7.69 14.21 4.82
N TYR A 259 8.10 12.95 4.77
CA TYR A 259 9.50 12.54 5.00
C TYR A 259 10.24 12.10 3.73
N SER A 260 9.74 12.44 2.57
CA SER A 260 10.47 12.28 1.30
C SER A 260 10.57 13.58 0.51
N HIS A 261 10.50 14.73 1.18
CA HIS A 261 10.61 16.03 0.51
C HIS A 261 12.08 16.43 0.35
N PRO A 262 12.53 16.94 -0.83
CA PRO A 262 13.93 17.28 -1.10
C PRO A 262 14.48 18.38 -0.17
N LYS A 263 13.64 19.26 0.34
CA LYS A 263 14.02 20.31 1.31
C LYS A 263 14.34 19.75 2.72
N ARG A 264 13.94 18.53 3.04
CA ARG A 264 14.20 17.84 4.31
C ARG A 264 13.77 18.63 5.56
N GLU A 265 12.75 19.46 5.46
CA GLU A 265 12.29 20.34 6.55
C GLU A 265 11.88 19.54 7.80
N HIS A 266 11.39 18.31 7.60
CA HIS A 266 10.94 17.41 8.66
C HIS A 266 11.83 16.17 8.82
N GLY A 267 13.01 16.16 8.19
CA GLY A 267 13.85 14.98 8.06
C GLY A 267 13.54 14.20 6.79
N LEU A 268 14.23 13.08 6.63
CA LEU A 268 14.15 12.25 5.43
C LEU A 268 14.12 10.77 5.81
N THR A 269 13.20 10.01 5.22
CA THR A 269 13.18 8.55 5.32
C THR A 269 13.10 7.91 3.94
N LYS A 270 13.89 6.85 3.76
CA LYS A 270 13.97 6.09 2.51
C LYS A 270 13.20 4.78 2.58
N ARG A 271 13.00 4.24 3.78
CA ARG A 271 12.59 2.85 3.99
C ARG A 271 11.39 2.78 4.91
N PHE A 272 10.37 2.05 4.50
CA PHE A 272 9.24 1.68 5.32
C PHE A 272 9.29 0.17 5.57
N ILE A 273 9.37 -0.22 6.83
CA ILE A 273 9.25 -1.60 7.29
C ILE A 273 7.80 -1.77 7.71
N ILE A 274 7.06 -2.59 7.00
CA ILE A 274 5.62 -2.76 7.17
C ILE A 274 5.35 -3.92 8.12
N GLY A 275 4.79 -3.63 9.27
CA GLY A 275 4.62 -4.61 10.35
C GLY A 275 5.93 -4.89 11.09
N ASN A 276 5.87 -5.80 12.06
CA ASN A 276 7.03 -6.29 12.81
C ASN A 276 6.92 -7.79 13.00
N GLU A 277 8.01 -8.53 12.80
CA GLU A 277 8.19 -9.95 13.13
C GLU A 277 6.97 -10.84 12.84
N LEU A 278 6.49 -10.83 11.61
CA LEU A 278 5.19 -11.38 11.18
C LEU A 278 4.96 -12.85 11.51
N GLN A 279 6.00 -13.69 11.51
CA GLN A 279 5.85 -15.10 11.85
C GLN A 279 5.47 -15.31 13.32
N SER A 280 5.73 -14.32 14.17
CA SER A 280 5.26 -14.26 15.56
C SER A 280 3.95 -13.47 15.65
N HIS A 281 2.95 -13.79 14.79
CA HIS A 281 1.78 -12.96 14.58
C HIS A 281 0.98 -12.65 15.86
N TRP A 282 0.85 -13.58 16.80
CA TRP A 282 0.18 -13.33 18.09
C TRP A 282 0.78 -12.17 18.89
N HIS A 283 2.09 -11.93 18.72
CA HIS A 283 2.81 -10.88 19.41
C HIS A 283 2.82 -9.56 18.64
N TRP A 284 3.06 -9.63 17.30
CA TRP A 284 3.46 -8.48 16.51
C TRP A 284 2.54 -8.13 15.34
N TYR A 285 1.56 -9.00 15.04
CA TYR A 285 0.62 -8.79 13.93
C TYR A 285 -0.69 -9.54 14.17
N ASN A 286 -1.28 -9.44 15.36
CA ASN A 286 -2.38 -10.27 15.81
C ASN A 286 -3.62 -10.15 14.90
N LEU A 287 -3.96 -11.25 14.23
CA LEU A 287 -5.19 -11.44 13.44
C LEU A 287 -6.16 -12.42 14.11
N GLY A 288 -5.91 -12.80 15.39
CA GLY A 288 -6.69 -13.81 16.07
C GLY A 288 -6.38 -15.23 15.55
N GLU A 289 -7.28 -16.16 15.79
CA GLU A 289 -7.17 -17.53 15.31
C GLU A 289 -7.59 -17.58 13.84
N MET A 290 -6.61 -17.58 12.96
CA MET A 290 -6.79 -17.51 11.50
C MET A 290 -5.85 -18.50 10.83
N PRO A 291 -6.27 -19.21 9.76
CA PRO A 291 -5.38 -20.07 8.97
C PRO A 291 -4.19 -19.29 8.43
N GLN A 292 -3.00 -19.88 8.45
CA GLN A 292 -1.76 -19.23 8.00
C GLN A 292 -1.89 -18.59 6.61
N ARG A 293 -2.58 -19.27 5.69
CA ARG A 293 -2.81 -18.74 4.34
C ARG A 293 -3.56 -17.41 4.37
N GLU A 294 -4.58 -17.29 5.19
CA GLU A 294 -5.38 -16.08 5.31
C GLU A 294 -4.58 -14.94 5.97
N VAL A 295 -3.74 -15.26 6.98
CA VAL A 295 -2.79 -14.30 7.57
C VAL A 295 -1.85 -13.73 6.50
N ILE A 296 -1.32 -14.60 5.63
CA ILE A 296 -0.44 -14.20 4.53
C ILE A 296 -1.19 -13.31 3.53
N GLU A 297 -2.43 -13.66 3.17
CA GLU A 297 -3.26 -12.89 2.24
C GLU A 297 -3.60 -11.51 2.80
N GLU A 298 -3.98 -11.40 4.08
CA GLU A 298 -4.24 -10.10 4.74
C GLU A 298 -2.98 -9.23 4.80
N TYR A 299 -1.84 -9.83 5.15
CA TYR A 299 -0.59 -9.08 5.16
C TYR A 299 -0.12 -8.68 3.77
N HIS A 300 -0.24 -9.55 2.76
CA HIS A 300 0.05 -9.21 1.38
C HIS A 300 -0.80 -8.03 0.89
N ARG A 301 -2.07 -7.98 1.28
CA ARG A 301 -2.96 -6.86 0.99
C ARG A 301 -2.44 -5.56 1.61
N ALA A 302 -2.00 -5.61 2.88
CA ALA A 302 -1.39 -4.45 3.54
C ALA A 302 -0.11 -3.97 2.84
N LEU A 303 0.76 -4.89 2.43
CA LEU A 303 1.97 -4.57 1.65
C LEU A 303 1.62 -3.90 0.31
N ARG A 304 0.61 -4.43 -0.42
CA ARG A 304 0.21 -3.87 -1.71
C ARG A 304 -0.36 -2.46 -1.57
N VAL A 305 -1.22 -2.22 -0.58
CA VAL A 305 -1.76 -0.88 -0.31
C VAL A 305 -0.64 0.08 0.11
N ALA A 306 0.29 -0.36 0.96
CA ALA A 306 1.45 0.46 1.35
C ALA A 306 2.34 0.80 0.15
N HIS A 307 2.61 -0.18 -0.72
CA HIS A 307 3.38 0.02 -1.94
C HIS A 307 2.74 1.09 -2.84
N LEU A 308 1.46 0.92 -3.16
CA LEU A 308 0.73 1.86 -3.99
C LEU A 308 0.70 3.27 -3.37
N ALA A 309 0.45 3.37 -2.07
CA ALA A 309 0.39 4.63 -1.34
C ALA A 309 1.74 5.35 -1.29
N ALA A 310 2.82 4.65 -0.99
CA ALA A 310 4.15 5.23 -0.89
C ALA A 310 4.70 5.62 -2.28
N HIS A 311 4.57 4.73 -3.28
CA HIS A 311 5.18 4.94 -4.60
C HIS A 311 4.45 5.97 -5.45
N ARG A 312 3.16 6.21 -5.23
CA ARG A 312 2.49 7.36 -5.87
C ARG A 312 3.01 8.72 -5.36
N ILE A 313 3.65 8.75 -4.20
CA ILE A 313 4.29 9.95 -3.64
C ILE A 313 5.74 10.03 -4.08
N HIS A 314 6.50 8.94 -3.90
CA HIS A 314 7.92 8.92 -4.23
C HIS A 314 8.36 7.53 -4.70
N SER A 315 8.76 7.40 -5.97
CA SER A 315 9.10 6.12 -6.60
C SER A 315 10.27 5.36 -5.95
N GLU A 316 11.17 6.07 -5.25
CA GLU A 316 12.37 5.50 -4.66
C GLU A 316 12.23 5.06 -3.19
N ILE A 317 11.05 5.23 -2.57
CA ILE A 317 10.79 4.65 -1.24
C ILE A 317 10.85 3.13 -1.37
N LYS A 318 11.55 2.48 -0.43
CA LYS A 318 11.67 1.02 -0.38
C LYS A 318 10.82 0.46 0.77
N LEU A 319 10.02 -0.55 0.44
CA LEU A 319 9.26 -1.28 1.45
C LEU A 319 9.99 -2.56 1.84
N TYR A 320 9.97 -2.85 3.12
CA TYR A 320 10.58 -4.04 3.72
C TYR A 320 9.58 -4.75 4.61
N ILE A 321 9.83 -6.03 4.80
CA ILE A 321 9.20 -6.85 5.84
C ILE A 321 10.21 -7.13 6.94
N SER A 322 9.75 -7.36 8.14
CA SER A 322 10.55 -7.79 9.29
C SER A 322 10.15 -9.22 9.66
N LEU A 323 11.13 -10.07 9.81
CA LEU A 323 10.96 -11.45 10.27
C LEU A 323 11.71 -11.63 11.59
N ASP A 324 11.17 -12.47 12.46
CA ASP A 324 11.79 -12.85 13.72
C ASP A 324 13.07 -13.67 13.48
N HIS A 325 13.90 -13.81 14.50
CA HIS A 325 15.18 -14.54 14.48
C HIS A 325 15.03 -16.07 14.36
N HIS A 326 13.83 -16.62 14.50
CA HIS A 326 13.57 -18.07 14.40
C HIS A 326 13.47 -18.52 12.94
N TRP A 327 14.61 -18.62 12.25
CA TRP A 327 14.68 -19.04 10.84
C TRP A 327 14.49 -20.54 10.62
N SER A 328 14.53 -21.34 11.69
CA SER A 328 14.51 -22.81 11.65
C SER A 328 13.23 -23.43 12.26
N ALA A 329 12.22 -22.65 12.52
CA ALA A 329 10.98 -23.16 13.10
C ALA A 329 10.01 -23.69 12.06
#